data_b52c91d57b4d2fc8ced7fe534cd95fa2
#
_entry.id   b52c91d57b4d2fc8ced7fe534cd95fa2
#
_cell.length_a   1.000
_cell.length_b   1.000
_cell.length_c   1.000
_cell.angle_alpha   90.00
_cell.angle_beta   90.00
_cell.angle_gamma   90.00
#
_symmetry.space_group_name_H-M   'P 1'
#
loop_
_entity.id
_entity.type
_entity.pdbx_description
1 polymer ?
#
loop_
_entity_poly.entity_id
_entity_poly.type
_entity_poly.pdbx_seq_one_letter_code
_entity_poly.pdbx_strand_id
1 'polypeptide(L)'
;MDAIIDENKKSWLQRFILWREKKIKEKHFILILSFLAGIFTALAAWFLKFLVEWIKEFLTENFDSTGVNWLYLVYPVFGIFLTGLFIRYIVKDDISHGVTKILYAISRRQSRIKRHNTWSSVIASAITIGFGGSVGAEAPIVLTGSAIGSNLGSVFKMEHKTLMLLVGCGAAGAVAGIFKAPIAGLVFTLEVLMIDLTMASLLPLLVSCVTAATVSYILTGPDAMFKFHMDEPFLMERIPSAILLGIACGLVSLYFTRAMNSVENIFRRYNNPYIKLAIGGAMLSILIFLFPPLYGEGYDTINLLLNGVTNHDWNTVMNNSIFYGFDNLLLVYLAMIVLFKVFASSATNGGGGCGGIFAPSLFLGCITGFIFAHFCNELHIGPYIPEKNFALLGMAGLMSGVMHAPLTGIFLIAELTGGYDLFLPLMMVSVSSYLTIMIFEPHSIYSMRLAKKGELITHHKDKAVLTLMNIDSVVETDFEKVRPDMDLGEMVKVISQAKRNLFPVVDVNGELLGIVVLDDIRNIMFRQELYHRFKVEKFMISPPARINVTDSMEEVMKKFDDTKAWNLPVIDEEGKYKGFVSKSKIFNSYRQGLVDFSED
;
A
#
# COMPACT_ATOMS: atom_id res chain seq x y z
N MET A 1 43.33 20.13 10.11
CA MET A 1 44.21 19.04 9.63
C MET A 1 43.28 18.05 8.93
N ASP A 2 42.98 18.37 7.67
CA ASP A 2 41.97 17.67 6.86
C ASP A 2 42.50 16.30 6.49
N ALA A 3 41.79 15.29 6.90
CA ALA A 3 42.05 13.92 6.48
C ALA A 3 41.83 13.83 4.97
N ILE A 4 42.88 13.79 4.20
CA ILE A 4 42.90 13.40 2.80
C ILE A 4 42.41 11.96 2.76
N ILE A 5 41.11 11.77 2.60
CA ILE A 5 40.51 10.46 2.40
C ILE A 5 40.96 9.97 1.03
N ASP A 6 41.80 8.97 1.06
CA ASP A 6 42.44 8.31 -0.07
C ASP A 6 41.41 8.01 -1.18
N GLU A 7 41.41 8.77 -2.28
CA GLU A 7 40.48 8.66 -3.41
C GLU A 7 40.52 7.26 -4.09
N ASN A 8 41.61 6.54 -3.91
CA ASN A 8 41.81 5.21 -4.50
C ASN A 8 41.06 4.07 -3.79
N LYS A 9 40.54 4.28 -2.58
CA LYS A 9 39.75 3.28 -1.83
C LYS A 9 38.23 3.41 -2.02
N LYS A 10 37.74 4.44 -2.72
CA LYS A 10 36.31 4.63 -2.92
C LYS A 10 35.79 3.64 -3.97
N SER A 11 34.72 2.91 -3.63
CA SER A 11 33.96 2.06 -4.57
C SER A 11 33.56 2.87 -5.79
N TRP A 12 33.50 2.24 -6.99
CA TRP A 12 33.01 2.86 -8.22
C TRP A 12 31.67 3.62 -8.01
N LEU A 13 30.76 3.03 -7.26
CA LEU A 13 29.47 3.64 -6.91
C LEU A 13 29.64 4.94 -6.12
N GLN A 14 30.57 4.99 -5.15
CA GLN A 14 30.84 6.21 -4.38
C GLN A 14 31.43 7.33 -5.24
N ARG A 15 32.30 6.99 -6.18
CA ARG A 15 32.84 7.96 -7.16
C ARG A 15 31.74 8.52 -8.06
N PHE A 16 30.83 7.64 -8.52
CA PHE A 16 29.68 8.06 -9.33
C PHE A 16 28.73 8.98 -8.56
N ILE A 17 28.38 8.65 -7.30
CA ILE A 17 27.51 9.49 -6.45
C ILE A 17 28.11 10.89 -6.29
N LEU A 18 29.41 11.00 -5.94
CA LEU A 18 30.09 12.28 -5.79
C LEU A 18 30.20 13.08 -7.11
N TRP A 19 30.43 12.40 -8.24
CA TRP A 19 30.42 13.03 -9.55
C TRP A 19 29.02 13.57 -9.89
N ARG A 20 28.00 12.78 -9.63
CA ARG A 20 26.58 13.13 -9.86
C ARG A 20 26.20 14.37 -9.06
N GLU A 21 26.50 14.41 -7.76
CA GLU A 21 26.18 15.54 -6.87
C GLU A 21 26.81 16.86 -7.37
N LYS A 22 27.99 16.79 -7.97
CA LYS A 22 28.68 17.97 -8.53
C LYS A 22 28.12 18.41 -9.89
N LYS A 23 27.61 17.49 -10.72
CA LYS A 23 27.30 17.75 -12.13
C LYS A 23 25.81 17.79 -12.45
N ILE A 24 24.96 17.09 -11.70
CA ILE A 24 23.55 16.92 -12.02
C ILE A 24 22.71 17.47 -10.85
N LYS A 25 21.85 18.44 -11.15
CA LYS A 25 20.87 18.95 -10.15
C LYS A 25 19.94 17.81 -9.72
N GLU A 26 19.58 17.76 -8.45
CA GLU A 26 18.77 16.68 -7.88
C GLU A 26 17.46 16.44 -8.63
N LYS A 27 16.74 17.51 -9.00
CA LYS A 27 15.49 17.43 -9.80
C LYS A 27 15.67 16.65 -11.10
N HIS A 28 16.76 16.89 -11.86
CA HIS A 28 17.01 16.15 -13.11
C HIS A 28 17.40 14.70 -12.85
N PHE A 29 18.11 14.44 -11.74
CA PHE A 29 18.47 13.07 -11.39
C PHE A 29 17.26 12.23 -10.98
N ILE A 30 16.31 12.82 -10.26
CA ILE A 30 15.04 12.18 -9.94
C ILE A 30 14.28 11.77 -11.22
N LEU A 31 14.24 12.64 -12.24
CA LEU A 31 13.61 12.30 -13.53
C LEU A 31 14.32 11.13 -14.23
N ILE A 32 15.65 11.07 -14.19
CA ILE A 32 16.41 9.93 -14.72
C ILE A 32 16.06 8.64 -13.97
N LEU A 33 16.01 8.70 -12.63
CA LEU A 33 15.63 7.54 -11.83
C LEU A 33 14.19 7.10 -12.07
N SER A 34 13.26 8.05 -12.28
CA SER A 34 11.86 7.77 -12.61
C SER A 34 11.72 7.11 -13.98
N PHE A 35 12.48 7.56 -14.97
CA PHE A 35 12.58 6.94 -16.29
C PHE A 35 13.09 5.50 -16.20
N LEU A 36 14.16 5.27 -15.45
CA LEU A 36 14.71 3.92 -15.22
C LEU A 36 13.70 3.03 -14.46
N ALA A 37 13.04 3.58 -13.42
CA ALA A 37 11.99 2.87 -12.71
C ALA A 37 10.87 2.45 -13.67
N GLY A 38 10.44 3.33 -14.57
CA GLY A 38 9.44 3.02 -15.61
C GLY A 38 9.86 1.86 -16.51
N ILE A 39 11.11 1.85 -17.00
CA ILE A 39 11.63 0.74 -17.83
C ILE A 39 11.61 -0.59 -17.05
N PHE A 40 12.22 -0.61 -15.88
CA PHE A 40 12.34 -1.86 -15.11
C PHE A 40 10.99 -2.40 -14.64
N THR A 41 10.05 -1.53 -14.30
CA THR A 41 8.70 -1.94 -13.92
C THR A 41 7.91 -2.49 -15.11
N ALA A 42 8.05 -1.90 -16.30
CA ALA A 42 7.42 -2.41 -17.51
C ALA A 42 7.96 -3.78 -17.90
N LEU A 43 9.28 -3.98 -17.82
CA LEU A 43 9.90 -5.28 -18.05
C LEU A 43 9.40 -6.33 -17.04
N ALA A 44 9.29 -5.98 -15.78
CA ALA A 44 8.75 -6.87 -14.75
C ALA A 44 7.26 -7.19 -15.00
N ALA A 45 6.45 -6.22 -15.43
CA ALA A 45 5.04 -6.42 -15.77
C ALA A 45 4.86 -7.32 -16.99
N TRP A 46 5.64 -7.10 -18.04
CA TRP A 46 5.67 -7.95 -19.22
C TRP A 46 6.07 -9.39 -18.85
N PHE A 47 7.15 -9.55 -18.08
CA PHE A 47 7.63 -10.86 -17.66
C PHE A 47 6.59 -11.61 -16.81
N LEU A 48 5.90 -10.91 -15.92
CA LEU A 48 4.82 -11.50 -15.12
C LEU A 48 3.68 -12.01 -16.00
N LYS A 49 3.18 -11.18 -16.94
CA LYS A 49 2.12 -11.60 -17.88
C LYS A 49 2.56 -12.78 -18.73
N PHE A 50 3.74 -12.70 -19.29
CA PHE A 50 4.32 -13.80 -20.08
C PHE A 50 4.34 -15.12 -19.30
N LEU A 51 4.80 -15.10 -18.04
CA LEU A 51 4.83 -16.31 -17.22
C LEU A 51 3.42 -16.83 -16.90
N VAL A 52 2.48 -15.93 -16.57
CA VAL A 52 1.08 -16.33 -16.28
C VAL A 52 0.45 -16.99 -17.49
N GLU A 53 0.56 -16.36 -18.66
CA GLU A 53 0.01 -16.88 -19.93
C GLU A 53 0.67 -18.21 -20.32
N TRP A 54 1.98 -18.29 -20.26
CA TRP A 54 2.73 -19.50 -20.58
C TRP A 54 2.32 -20.70 -19.69
N ILE A 55 2.21 -20.48 -18.37
CA ILE A 55 1.77 -21.53 -17.44
C ILE A 55 0.32 -21.92 -17.74
N LYS A 56 -0.56 -20.94 -17.95
CA LYS A 56 -1.97 -21.16 -18.24
C LYS A 56 -2.15 -21.96 -19.53
N GLU A 57 -1.54 -21.54 -20.62
CA GLU A 57 -1.61 -22.24 -21.91
C GLU A 57 -1.10 -23.68 -21.80
N PHE A 58 0.09 -23.87 -21.18
CA PHE A 58 0.65 -25.20 -20.97
C PHE A 58 -0.29 -26.14 -20.20
N LEU A 59 -1.06 -25.64 -19.22
CA LEU A 59 -1.98 -26.43 -18.42
C LEU A 59 -3.35 -26.65 -19.09
N THR A 60 -3.80 -25.71 -19.93
CA THR A 60 -5.17 -25.71 -20.49
C THR A 60 -5.24 -26.03 -21.98
N GLU A 61 -4.11 -26.23 -22.68
CA GLU A 61 -4.05 -26.51 -24.12
C GLU A 61 -4.92 -27.70 -24.56
N ASN A 62 -5.09 -28.70 -23.70
CA ASN A 62 -5.86 -29.92 -23.98
C ASN A 62 -7.24 -29.94 -23.33
N PHE A 63 -7.80 -28.79 -22.96
CA PHE A 63 -9.13 -28.74 -22.36
C PHE A 63 -10.22 -28.81 -23.41
N ASP A 64 -11.17 -29.75 -23.23
CA ASP A 64 -12.37 -29.81 -24.06
C ASP A 64 -13.27 -28.60 -23.75
N SER A 65 -13.73 -27.89 -24.79
CA SER A 65 -14.57 -26.71 -24.65
C SER A 65 -16.02 -27.02 -24.20
N THR A 66 -16.47 -28.25 -24.36
CA THR A 66 -17.88 -28.65 -24.18
C THR A 66 -18.14 -29.55 -22.98
N GLY A 67 -17.12 -30.05 -22.30
CA GLY A 67 -17.22 -31.00 -21.20
C GLY A 67 -16.71 -30.46 -19.84
N VAL A 68 -17.13 -31.11 -18.77
CA VAL A 68 -16.64 -30.83 -17.42
C VAL A 68 -15.19 -31.28 -17.30
N ASN A 69 -14.29 -30.38 -16.91
CA ASN A 69 -12.86 -30.67 -16.82
C ASN A 69 -12.42 -30.93 -15.37
N TRP A 70 -12.10 -32.20 -15.07
CA TRP A 70 -11.66 -32.63 -13.72
C TRP A 70 -10.31 -32.05 -13.28
N LEU A 71 -9.50 -31.55 -14.18
CA LEU A 71 -8.20 -30.94 -13.87
C LEU A 71 -8.35 -29.62 -13.09
N TYR A 72 -9.50 -28.97 -13.18
CA TYR A 72 -9.86 -27.83 -12.33
C TYR A 72 -9.87 -28.15 -10.82
N LEU A 73 -10.00 -29.41 -10.44
CA LEU A 73 -9.90 -29.82 -9.03
C LEU A 73 -8.45 -29.94 -8.56
N VAL A 74 -7.49 -30.14 -9.46
CA VAL A 74 -6.10 -30.45 -9.10
C VAL A 74 -5.20 -29.23 -9.24
N TYR A 75 -5.27 -28.52 -10.36
CA TYR A 75 -4.35 -27.44 -10.68
C TYR A 75 -4.31 -26.31 -9.64
N PRO A 76 -5.44 -25.79 -9.13
CA PRO A 76 -5.40 -24.72 -8.15
C PRO A 76 -4.74 -25.12 -6.82
N VAL A 77 -4.99 -26.36 -6.34
CA VAL A 77 -4.33 -26.89 -5.14
C VAL A 77 -2.83 -26.95 -5.33
N PHE A 78 -2.41 -27.49 -6.49
CA PHE A 78 -0.99 -27.65 -6.79
C PHE A 78 -0.28 -26.30 -6.93
N GLY A 79 -0.92 -25.31 -7.57
CA GLY A 79 -0.42 -23.95 -7.70
C GLY A 79 -0.21 -23.27 -6.35
N ILE A 80 -1.21 -23.32 -5.46
CA ILE A 80 -1.09 -22.76 -4.10
C ILE A 80 -0.01 -23.50 -3.31
N PHE A 81 0.10 -24.82 -3.44
CA PHE A 81 1.14 -25.62 -2.80
C PHE A 81 2.55 -25.21 -3.25
N LEU A 82 2.78 -25.12 -4.55
CA LEU A 82 4.08 -24.67 -5.11
C LEU A 82 4.42 -23.26 -4.65
N THR A 83 3.45 -22.34 -4.69
CA THR A 83 3.64 -20.97 -4.21
C THR A 83 3.98 -20.95 -2.72
N GLY A 84 3.28 -21.74 -1.90
CA GLY A 84 3.55 -21.85 -0.47
C GLY A 84 4.96 -22.39 -0.18
N LEU A 85 5.42 -23.41 -0.93
CA LEU A 85 6.80 -23.91 -0.86
C LEU A 85 7.82 -22.83 -1.25
N PHE A 86 7.60 -22.13 -2.36
CA PHE A 86 8.46 -21.06 -2.84
C PHE A 86 8.61 -19.95 -1.78
N ILE A 87 7.49 -19.48 -1.22
CA ILE A 87 7.49 -18.44 -0.20
C ILE A 87 8.23 -18.91 1.05
N ARG A 88 7.99 -20.14 1.51
CA ARG A 88 8.54 -20.67 2.76
C ARG A 88 10.02 -20.98 2.70
N TYR A 89 10.50 -21.60 1.62
CA TYR A 89 11.88 -22.08 1.54
C TYR A 89 12.82 -21.11 0.84
N ILE A 90 12.34 -20.38 -0.15
CA ILE A 90 13.18 -19.49 -0.97
C ILE A 90 13.06 -18.03 -0.48
N VAL A 91 11.85 -17.49 -0.36
CA VAL A 91 11.64 -16.08 -0.01
C VAL A 91 11.82 -15.84 1.49
N LYS A 92 11.31 -16.74 2.33
CA LYS A 92 11.36 -16.66 3.80
C LYS A 92 10.80 -15.36 4.38
N ASP A 93 9.88 -14.73 3.67
CA ASP A 93 9.19 -13.51 4.09
C ASP A 93 7.74 -13.56 3.61
N ASP A 94 6.84 -12.89 4.32
CA ASP A 94 5.47 -12.75 3.85
C ASP A 94 5.42 -11.77 2.68
N ILE A 95 4.89 -12.17 1.53
CA ILE A 95 4.69 -11.34 0.33
C ILE A 95 3.22 -11.15 -0.03
N SER A 96 2.30 -11.63 0.82
CA SER A 96 0.87 -11.39 0.67
C SER A 96 0.50 -9.90 0.85
N HIS A 97 -0.62 -9.47 0.28
CA HIS A 97 -1.15 -8.11 0.45
C HIS A 97 -0.19 -6.97 0.02
N GLY A 98 0.33 -7.05 -1.20
CA GLY A 98 1.36 -6.14 -1.73
C GLY A 98 1.11 -4.66 -1.47
N VAL A 99 -0.10 -4.13 -1.80
CA VAL A 99 -0.45 -2.70 -1.63
C VAL A 99 -0.42 -2.28 -0.15
N THR A 100 -0.98 -3.09 0.76
CA THR A 100 -0.95 -2.82 2.22
C THR A 100 0.50 -2.73 2.74
N LYS A 101 1.43 -3.55 2.19
CA LYS A 101 2.84 -3.50 2.56
C LYS A 101 3.55 -2.24 2.07
N ILE A 102 3.19 -1.75 0.90
CA ILE A 102 3.71 -0.48 0.39
C ILE A 102 3.25 0.65 1.29
N LEU A 103 1.96 0.71 1.62
CA LEU A 103 1.42 1.67 2.58
C LEU A 103 2.13 1.61 3.93
N TYR A 104 2.38 0.41 4.46
CA TYR A 104 3.15 0.21 5.69
C TYR A 104 4.60 0.68 5.57
N ALA A 105 5.26 0.41 4.43
CA ALA A 105 6.64 0.85 4.19
C ALA A 105 6.73 2.39 4.12
N ILE A 106 5.77 3.05 3.48
CA ILE A 106 5.67 4.51 3.44
C ILE A 106 5.45 5.06 4.84
N SER A 107 4.50 4.49 5.59
CA SER A 107 4.11 4.98 6.91
C SER A 107 5.12 4.72 8.03
N ARG A 108 5.82 3.59 8.02
CA ARG A 108 6.62 3.14 9.18
C ARG A 108 8.09 2.80 8.87
N ARG A 109 8.46 2.59 7.60
CA ARG A 109 9.80 2.12 7.22
C ARG A 109 10.58 3.09 6.36
N GLN A 110 10.28 4.36 6.42
CA GLN A 110 10.93 5.39 5.60
C GLN A 110 10.99 5.01 4.11
N SER A 111 9.91 4.43 3.59
CA SER A 111 9.79 3.99 2.19
C SER A 111 10.82 2.94 1.74
N ARG A 112 11.44 2.21 2.67
CA ARG A 112 12.40 1.14 2.36
C ARG A 112 11.69 -0.21 2.23
N ILE A 113 11.78 -0.79 1.04
CA ILE A 113 11.21 -2.10 0.70
C ILE A 113 12.35 -3.10 0.49
N LYS A 114 12.19 -4.31 1.04
CA LYS A 114 13.21 -5.37 0.94
C LYS A 114 13.49 -5.74 -0.51
N ARG A 115 14.77 -5.98 -0.83
CA ARG A 115 15.25 -6.22 -2.20
C ARG A 115 14.59 -7.42 -2.89
N HIS A 116 14.31 -8.51 -2.15
CA HIS A 116 13.71 -9.70 -2.77
C HIS A 116 12.34 -9.41 -3.41
N ASN A 117 11.59 -8.38 -2.94
CA ASN A 117 10.30 -8.03 -3.52
C ASN A 117 10.40 -7.53 -4.98
N THR A 118 11.60 -7.22 -5.49
CA THR A 118 11.80 -6.86 -6.91
C THR A 118 11.57 -8.04 -7.88
N TRP A 119 11.56 -9.28 -7.39
CA TRP A 119 11.35 -10.48 -8.21
C TRP A 119 10.44 -11.53 -7.56
N SER A 120 10.44 -11.64 -6.21
CA SER A 120 9.75 -12.73 -5.52
C SER A 120 8.23 -12.67 -5.68
N SER A 121 7.64 -11.48 -5.70
CA SER A 121 6.20 -11.31 -5.88
C SER A 121 5.77 -11.69 -7.30
N VAL A 122 6.59 -11.41 -8.32
CA VAL A 122 6.35 -11.77 -9.72
C VAL A 122 6.28 -13.30 -9.86
N ILE A 123 7.28 -14.01 -9.37
CA ILE A 123 7.33 -15.48 -9.50
C ILE A 123 6.19 -16.15 -8.71
N ALA A 124 5.97 -15.72 -7.47
CA ALA A 124 4.92 -16.29 -6.63
C ALA A 124 3.52 -16.10 -7.23
N SER A 125 3.23 -14.90 -7.77
CA SER A 125 1.93 -14.63 -8.39
C SER A 125 1.77 -15.31 -9.74
N ALA A 126 2.84 -15.42 -10.55
CA ALA A 126 2.80 -16.15 -11.81
C ALA A 126 2.42 -17.63 -11.60
N ILE A 127 3.02 -18.29 -10.61
CA ILE A 127 2.65 -19.66 -10.24
C ILE A 127 1.21 -19.71 -9.74
N THR A 128 0.83 -18.82 -8.80
CA THR A 128 -0.54 -18.83 -8.24
C THR A 128 -1.60 -18.67 -9.32
N ILE A 129 -1.47 -17.64 -10.18
CA ILE A 129 -2.48 -17.28 -11.18
C ILE A 129 -2.48 -18.27 -12.35
N GLY A 130 -1.30 -18.65 -12.85
CA GLY A 130 -1.16 -19.58 -13.96
C GLY A 130 -1.77 -20.95 -13.67
N PHE A 131 -1.70 -21.42 -12.42
CA PHE A 131 -2.36 -22.65 -11.96
C PHE A 131 -3.84 -22.44 -11.56
N GLY A 132 -4.42 -21.27 -11.79
CA GLY A 132 -5.84 -20.99 -11.58
C GLY A 132 -6.20 -20.32 -10.25
N GLY A 133 -5.25 -19.81 -9.50
CA GLY A 133 -5.55 -18.99 -8.33
C GLY A 133 -6.43 -17.79 -8.69
N SER A 134 -7.56 -17.63 -8.01
CA SER A 134 -8.61 -16.64 -8.33
C SER A 134 -8.27 -15.23 -7.81
N VAL A 135 -7.18 -14.68 -8.27
CA VAL A 135 -6.59 -13.39 -7.84
C VAL A 135 -5.95 -12.68 -9.02
N GLY A 136 -5.58 -11.40 -8.85
CA GLY A 136 -4.97 -10.59 -9.90
C GLY A 136 -3.46 -10.40 -9.74
N ALA A 137 -2.79 -10.12 -10.84
CA ALA A 137 -1.35 -9.86 -10.94
C ALA A 137 -0.95 -8.45 -10.49
N GLU A 138 -1.91 -7.52 -10.34
CA GLU A 138 -1.63 -6.09 -10.17
C GLU A 138 -0.98 -5.76 -8.84
N ALA A 139 -1.50 -6.28 -7.72
CA ALA A 139 -0.90 -5.99 -6.41
C ALA A 139 0.53 -6.54 -6.28
N PRO A 140 0.85 -7.76 -6.76
CA PRO A 140 2.22 -8.24 -6.88
C PRO A 140 3.13 -7.35 -7.72
N ILE A 141 2.67 -6.91 -8.90
CA ILE A 141 3.50 -6.06 -9.76
C ILE A 141 3.70 -4.65 -9.18
N VAL A 142 2.67 -4.08 -8.53
CA VAL A 142 2.77 -2.80 -7.83
C VAL A 142 3.78 -2.89 -6.67
N LEU A 143 3.79 -4.00 -5.91
CA LEU A 143 4.82 -4.24 -4.88
C LEU A 143 6.22 -4.36 -5.49
N THR A 144 6.34 -5.07 -6.61
CA THR A 144 7.61 -5.21 -7.35
C THR A 144 8.10 -3.86 -7.86
N GLY A 145 7.25 -3.07 -8.51
CA GLY A 145 7.60 -1.75 -8.99
C GLY A 145 8.00 -0.80 -7.86
N SER A 146 7.24 -0.78 -6.77
CA SER A 146 7.58 -0.02 -5.57
C SER A 146 8.93 -0.45 -4.97
N ALA A 147 9.23 -1.75 -4.97
CA ALA A 147 10.52 -2.27 -4.51
C ALA A 147 11.66 -1.85 -5.46
N ILE A 148 11.43 -1.82 -6.77
CA ILE A 148 12.40 -1.31 -7.75
C ILE A 148 12.70 0.16 -7.47
N GLY A 149 11.66 1.03 -7.33
CA GLY A 149 11.83 2.44 -7.01
C GLY A 149 12.56 2.67 -5.69
N SER A 150 12.15 1.95 -4.63
CA SER A 150 12.81 2.00 -3.31
C SER A 150 14.29 1.60 -3.36
N ASN A 151 14.62 0.52 -4.07
CA ASN A 151 15.99 0.03 -4.16
C ASN A 151 16.86 0.91 -5.05
N LEU A 152 16.33 1.46 -6.16
CA LEU A 152 17.03 2.46 -6.98
C LEU A 152 17.41 3.68 -6.14
N GLY A 153 16.45 4.27 -5.42
CA GLY A 153 16.73 5.42 -4.56
C GLY A 153 17.71 5.09 -3.42
N SER A 154 17.61 3.90 -2.82
CA SER A 154 18.51 3.46 -1.75
C SER A 154 19.96 3.25 -2.23
N VAL A 155 20.17 2.74 -3.44
CA VAL A 155 21.50 2.58 -4.05
C VAL A 155 22.21 3.93 -4.19
N PHE A 156 21.47 4.98 -4.57
CA PHE A 156 21.99 6.34 -4.73
C PHE A 156 21.90 7.18 -3.46
N LYS A 157 21.55 6.56 -2.31
CA LYS A 157 21.46 7.21 -0.99
C LYS A 157 20.55 8.44 -0.98
N MET A 158 19.43 8.37 -1.69
CA MET A 158 18.47 9.47 -1.75
C MET A 158 17.77 9.66 -0.39
N GLU A 159 17.35 10.88 -0.11
CA GLU A 159 16.60 11.24 1.09
C GLU A 159 15.24 10.54 1.15
N HIS A 160 14.64 10.47 2.34
CA HIS A 160 13.37 9.79 2.57
C HIS A 160 12.25 10.28 1.65
N LYS A 161 12.11 11.59 1.46
CA LYS A 161 11.09 12.22 0.60
C LYS A 161 11.23 11.76 -0.85
N THR A 162 12.45 11.83 -1.39
CA THR A 162 12.77 11.35 -2.74
C THR A 162 12.57 9.84 -2.85
N LEU A 163 12.89 9.09 -1.78
CA LEU A 163 12.67 7.64 -1.74
C LEU A 163 11.18 7.29 -1.82
N MET A 164 10.33 8.02 -1.10
CA MET A 164 8.87 7.88 -1.15
C MET A 164 8.33 8.19 -2.55
N LEU A 165 8.81 9.25 -3.19
CA LEU A 165 8.45 9.60 -4.57
C LEU A 165 8.85 8.49 -5.55
N LEU A 166 10.06 7.92 -5.43
CA LEU A 166 10.53 6.83 -6.30
C LEU A 166 9.74 5.53 -6.08
N VAL A 167 9.31 5.25 -4.84
CA VAL A 167 8.36 4.17 -4.53
C VAL A 167 7.07 4.38 -5.30
N GLY A 168 6.54 5.61 -5.29
CA GLY A 168 5.38 6.00 -6.08
C GLY A 168 5.61 5.87 -7.59
N CYS A 169 6.75 6.32 -8.11
CA CYS A 169 7.11 6.16 -9.52
C CYS A 169 7.14 4.68 -9.94
N GLY A 170 7.69 3.82 -9.08
CA GLY A 170 7.70 2.38 -9.32
C GLY A 170 6.29 1.77 -9.31
N ALA A 171 5.43 2.17 -8.38
CA ALA A 171 4.03 1.72 -8.33
C ALA A 171 3.23 2.20 -9.54
N ALA A 172 3.33 3.50 -9.86
CA ALA A 172 2.66 4.11 -10.99
C ALA A 172 3.09 3.48 -12.33
N GLY A 173 4.41 3.29 -12.51
CA GLY A 173 4.96 2.59 -13.67
C GLY A 173 4.52 1.12 -13.76
N ALA A 174 4.33 0.44 -12.63
CA ALA A 174 3.83 -0.94 -12.62
C ALA A 174 2.38 -1.04 -13.13
N VAL A 175 1.49 -0.16 -12.65
CA VAL A 175 0.10 -0.09 -13.12
C VAL A 175 0.06 0.33 -14.60
N ALA A 176 0.82 1.38 -14.96
CA ALA A 176 0.90 1.85 -16.34
C ALA A 176 1.45 0.77 -17.29
N GLY A 177 2.43 -0.01 -16.85
CA GLY A 177 3.04 -1.07 -17.66
C GLY A 177 2.15 -2.30 -17.83
N ILE A 178 1.44 -2.73 -16.77
CA ILE A 178 0.60 -3.94 -16.87
C ILE A 178 -0.68 -3.69 -17.67
N PHE A 179 -1.24 -2.47 -17.60
CA PHE A 179 -2.50 -2.11 -18.24
C PHE A 179 -2.35 -1.26 -19.51
N LYS A 180 -1.14 -0.80 -19.84
CA LYS A 180 -0.89 0.23 -20.87
C LYS A 180 -1.67 1.52 -20.61
N ALA A 181 -1.86 1.87 -19.36
CA ALA A 181 -2.74 2.92 -18.86
C ALA A 181 -1.95 3.95 -18.03
N PRO A 182 -1.28 4.94 -18.65
CA PRO A 182 -0.39 5.86 -17.95
C PRO A 182 -1.12 6.79 -16.98
N ILE A 183 -2.32 7.28 -17.33
CA ILE A 183 -3.09 8.18 -16.45
C ILE A 183 -3.63 7.39 -15.26
N ALA A 184 -4.14 6.19 -15.49
CA ALA A 184 -4.61 5.31 -14.41
C ALA A 184 -3.47 4.96 -13.43
N GLY A 185 -2.25 4.71 -13.92
CA GLY A 185 -1.08 4.46 -13.07
C GLY A 185 -0.72 5.66 -12.18
N LEU A 186 -0.76 6.86 -12.75
CA LEU A 186 -0.55 8.11 -12.01
C LEU A 186 -1.60 8.26 -10.90
N VAL A 187 -2.88 8.20 -11.25
CA VAL A 187 -4.01 8.43 -10.35
C VAL A 187 -4.09 7.35 -9.26
N PHE A 188 -3.82 6.08 -9.60
CA PHE A 188 -3.71 4.99 -8.63
C PHE A 188 -2.72 5.30 -7.51
N THR A 189 -1.59 5.87 -7.86
CA THR A 189 -0.56 6.22 -6.87
C THR A 189 -1.03 7.32 -5.91
N LEU A 190 -1.80 8.27 -6.40
CA LEU A 190 -2.37 9.35 -5.60
C LEU A 190 -3.51 8.87 -4.69
N GLU A 191 -4.47 8.12 -5.24
CA GLU A 191 -5.66 7.68 -4.50
C GLU A 191 -5.38 6.48 -3.58
N VAL A 192 -4.69 5.45 -4.07
CA VAL A 192 -4.52 4.18 -3.35
C VAL A 192 -3.29 4.20 -2.44
N LEU A 193 -2.16 4.76 -2.91
CA LEU A 193 -0.96 4.88 -2.09
C LEU A 193 -0.92 6.17 -1.26
N MET A 194 -1.89 7.07 -1.47
CA MET A 194 -2.04 8.32 -0.70
C MET A 194 -0.78 9.19 -0.72
N ILE A 195 -0.07 9.21 -1.86
CA ILE A 195 1.11 10.06 -2.05
C ILE A 195 0.62 11.46 -2.41
N ASP A 196 1.14 12.48 -1.72
CA ASP A 196 0.74 13.87 -1.93
C ASP A 196 1.06 14.35 -3.35
N LEU A 197 0.06 14.99 -3.97
CA LEU A 197 0.20 15.63 -5.27
C LEU A 197 0.84 17.02 -5.09
N THR A 198 2.12 17.10 -5.39
CA THR A 198 2.82 18.38 -5.54
C THR A 198 3.29 18.54 -6.98
N MET A 199 3.53 19.79 -7.44
CA MET A 199 4.10 20.00 -8.77
C MET A 199 5.46 19.32 -8.95
N ALA A 200 6.19 19.16 -7.86
CA ALA A 200 7.48 18.47 -7.86
C ALA A 200 7.35 16.95 -8.02
N SER A 201 6.27 16.33 -7.51
CA SER A 201 6.03 14.88 -7.60
C SER A 201 5.33 14.46 -8.90
N LEU A 202 4.53 15.35 -9.49
CA LEU A 202 3.73 15.04 -10.67
C LEU A 202 4.57 14.64 -11.89
N LEU A 203 5.61 15.42 -12.20
CA LEU A 203 6.45 15.18 -13.39
C LEU A 203 7.24 13.86 -13.31
N PRO A 204 7.91 13.51 -12.22
CA PRO A 204 8.56 12.20 -12.05
C PRO A 204 7.60 11.02 -12.18
N LEU A 205 6.41 11.10 -11.58
CA LEU A 205 5.36 10.07 -11.68
C LEU A 205 4.91 9.90 -13.14
N LEU A 206 4.64 11.01 -13.83
CA LEU A 206 4.21 11.00 -15.23
C LEU A 206 5.29 10.40 -16.14
N VAL A 207 6.57 10.78 -15.95
CA VAL A 207 7.71 10.22 -16.70
C VAL A 207 7.76 8.69 -16.52
N SER A 208 7.61 8.20 -15.29
CA SER A 208 7.60 6.76 -15.04
C SER A 208 6.43 6.05 -15.73
N CYS A 209 5.22 6.59 -15.62
CA CYS A 209 4.01 6.02 -16.25
C CYS A 209 4.11 5.97 -17.76
N VAL A 210 4.46 7.10 -18.40
CA VAL A 210 4.58 7.19 -19.87
C VAL A 210 5.67 6.26 -20.38
N THR A 211 6.82 6.23 -19.69
CA THR A 211 7.91 5.32 -20.05
C THR A 211 7.47 3.86 -19.93
N ALA A 212 6.81 3.49 -18.85
CA ALA A 212 6.36 2.13 -18.62
C ALA A 212 5.31 1.69 -19.65
N ALA A 213 4.31 2.54 -19.94
CA ALA A 213 3.32 2.28 -20.97
C ALA A 213 3.97 2.15 -22.36
N THR A 214 4.90 3.05 -22.72
CA THR A 214 5.61 3.01 -23.99
C THR A 214 6.41 1.72 -24.15
N VAL A 215 7.16 1.31 -23.13
CA VAL A 215 7.91 0.04 -23.16
C VAL A 215 6.95 -1.14 -23.30
N SER A 216 5.82 -1.12 -22.59
CA SER A 216 4.80 -2.16 -22.71
C SER A 216 4.20 -2.23 -24.13
N TYR A 217 3.90 -1.08 -24.77
CA TYR A 217 3.44 -1.03 -26.16
C TYR A 217 4.48 -1.61 -27.14
N ILE A 218 5.76 -1.34 -26.93
CA ILE A 218 6.84 -1.88 -27.77
C ILE A 218 6.92 -3.40 -27.64
N LEU A 219 6.73 -3.94 -26.42
CA LEU A 219 6.88 -5.38 -26.16
C LEU A 219 5.65 -6.21 -26.53
N THR A 220 4.44 -5.67 -26.38
CA THR A 220 3.18 -6.42 -26.52
C THR A 220 2.23 -5.85 -27.59
N GLY A 221 2.69 -4.90 -28.39
CA GLY A 221 1.88 -4.26 -29.45
C GLY A 221 0.92 -3.18 -28.95
N PRO A 222 0.23 -2.49 -29.87
CA PRO A 222 -0.62 -1.33 -29.58
C PRO A 222 -2.04 -1.69 -29.12
N ASP A 223 -2.44 -2.96 -29.15
CA ASP A 223 -3.82 -3.35 -28.84
C ASP A 223 -4.19 -2.99 -27.41
N ALA A 224 -5.41 -2.47 -27.23
CA ALA A 224 -6.03 -2.28 -25.93
C ALA A 224 -6.25 -3.66 -25.26
N MET A 225 -6.25 -3.69 -23.93
CA MET A 225 -6.41 -4.93 -23.19
C MET A 225 -7.79 -5.55 -23.39
N PHE A 226 -8.83 -4.72 -23.45
CA PHE A 226 -10.18 -5.13 -23.82
C PHE A 226 -10.55 -4.56 -25.18
N LYS A 227 -10.84 -5.44 -26.13
CA LYS A 227 -11.42 -5.02 -27.41
C LYS A 227 -12.87 -4.65 -27.15
N PHE A 228 -13.16 -3.37 -27.15
CA PHE A 228 -14.51 -2.83 -26.98
C PHE A 228 -14.89 -2.03 -28.19
N HIS A 229 -16.04 -2.35 -28.75
CA HIS A 229 -16.70 -1.54 -29.79
C HIS A 229 -18.01 -1.05 -29.23
N MET A 230 -18.18 0.28 -29.22
CA MET A 230 -19.41 0.88 -28.72
C MET A 230 -20.50 0.75 -29.78
N ASP A 231 -21.51 -0.05 -29.49
CA ASP A 231 -22.62 -0.28 -30.42
C ASP A 231 -23.61 0.90 -30.37
N GLU A 232 -23.83 1.47 -29.18
CA GLU A 232 -24.72 2.61 -28.97
C GLU A 232 -24.09 3.69 -28.07
N PRO A 233 -24.25 4.98 -28.41
CA PRO A 233 -23.78 6.06 -27.55
C PRO A 233 -24.60 6.10 -26.24
N PHE A 234 -24.00 6.68 -25.20
CA PHE A 234 -24.70 6.91 -23.94
C PHE A 234 -25.77 7.99 -24.08
N LEU A 235 -27.01 7.64 -23.81
CA LEU A 235 -28.16 8.59 -23.85
C LEU A 235 -28.43 9.15 -22.46
N MET A 236 -28.82 10.43 -22.38
CA MET A 236 -29.14 11.13 -21.12
C MET A 236 -30.28 10.45 -20.33
N GLU A 237 -31.21 9.82 -21.01
CA GLU A 237 -32.32 9.06 -20.41
C GLU A 237 -31.84 7.90 -19.53
N ARG A 238 -30.60 7.42 -19.74
CA ARG A 238 -29.97 6.32 -19.00
C ARG A 238 -29.24 6.77 -17.72
N ILE A 239 -29.23 8.08 -17.41
CA ILE A 239 -28.59 8.63 -16.19
C ILE A 239 -29.13 8.00 -14.90
N PRO A 240 -30.46 7.87 -14.69
CA PRO A 240 -30.97 7.24 -13.48
C PRO A 240 -30.50 5.80 -13.33
N SER A 241 -30.47 5.03 -14.42
CA SER A 241 -29.97 3.65 -14.42
C SER A 241 -28.48 3.57 -14.10
N ALA A 242 -27.67 4.52 -14.57
CA ALA A 242 -26.24 4.59 -14.23
C ALA A 242 -26.03 4.89 -12.73
N ILE A 243 -26.79 5.81 -12.13
CA ILE A 243 -26.73 6.09 -10.70
C ILE A 243 -27.15 4.87 -9.87
N LEU A 244 -28.23 4.20 -10.27
CA LEU A 244 -28.70 2.97 -9.61
C LEU A 244 -27.67 1.86 -9.71
N LEU A 245 -27.01 1.69 -10.87
CA LEU A 245 -25.88 0.77 -11.01
C LEU A 245 -24.74 1.13 -10.05
N GLY A 246 -24.41 2.43 -9.90
CA GLY A 246 -23.40 2.89 -8.95
C GLY A 246 -23.74 2.48 -7.52
N ILE A 247 -24.98 2.67 -7.08
CA ILE A 247 -25.45 2.23 -5.76
C ILE A 247 -25.33 0.70 -5.62
N ALA A 248 -25.77 -0.06 -6.63
CA ALA A 248 -25.63 -1.52 -6.64
C ALA A 248 -24.16 -1.96 -6.52
N CYS A 249 -23.26 -1.34 -7.30
CA CYS A 249 -21.81 -1.60 -7.20
C CYS A 249 -21.26 -1.25 -5.80
N GLY A 250 -21.72 -0.17 -5.17
CA GLY A 250 -21.35 0.19 -3.81
C GLY A 250 -21.76 -0.87 -2.78
N LEU A 251 -22.97 -1.44 -2.91
CA LEU A 251 -23.45 -2.52 -2.04
C LEU A 251 -22.69 -3.83 -2.28
N VAL A 252 -22.41 -4.19 -3.53
CA VAL A 252 -21.57 -5.36 -3.86
C VAL A 252 -20.15 -5.17 -3.36
N SER A 253 -19.60 -3.94 -3.42
CA SER A 253 -18.29 -3.60 -2.85
C SER A 253 -18.26 -3.78 -1.34
N LEU A 254 -19.32 -3.40 -0.64
CA LEU A 254 -19.48 -3.61 0.80
C LEU A 254 -19.51 -5.11 1.14
N TYR A 255 -20.30 -5.88 0.39
CA TYR A 255 -20.32 -7.34 0.52
C TYR A 255 -18.93 -7.93 0.33
N PHE A 256 -18.25 -7.58 -0.79
CA PHE A 256 -16.91 -8.09 -1.11
C PHE A 256 -15.90 -7.78 0.01
N THR A 257 -15.86 -6.53 0.47
CA THR A 257 -14.92 -6.08 1.50
C THR A 257 -15.15 -6.79 2.84
N ARG A 258 -16.40 -6.91 3.28
CA ARG A 258 -16.73 -7.58 4.55
C ARG A 258 -16.51 -9.08 4.49
N ALA A 259 -16.96 -9.73 3.42
CA ALA A 259 -16.78 -11.16 3.24
C ALA A 259 -15.30 -11.53 3.13
N MET A 260 -14.50 -10.77 2.34
CA MET A 260 -13.05 -10.98 2.22
C MET A 260 -12.37 -10.92 3.59
N ASN A 261 -12.62 -9.84 4.36
CA ASN A 261 -12.03 -9.68 5.69
C ASN A 261 -12.47 -10.79 6.66
N SER A 262 -13.73 -11.24 6.58
CA SER A 262 -14.25 -12.28 7.45
C SER A 262 -13.59 -13.63 7.17
N VAL A 263 -13.49 -14.02 5.91
CA VAL A 263 -12.84 -15.27 5.50
C VAL A 263 -11.34 -15.25 5.84
N GLU A 264 -10.65 -14.15 5.57
CA GLU A 264 -9.23 -14.01 5.95
C GLU A 264 -9.02 -14.13 7.48
N ASN A 265 -9.93 -13.55 8.28
CA ASN A 265 -9.87 -13.71 9.74
C ASN A 265 -10.05 -15.18 10.18
N ILE A 266 -10.84 -15.98 9.45
CA ILE A 266 -10.95 -17.42 9.69
C ILE A 266 -9.62 -18.10 9.39
N PHE A 267 -8.99 -17.83 8.24
CA PHE A 267 -7.68 -18.40 7.90
C PHE A 267 -6.57 -18.00 8.89
N ARG A 268 -6.63 -16.81 9.48
CA ARG A 268 -5.66 -16.37 10.51
C ARG A 268 -5.71 -17.17 11.81
N ARG A 269 -6.86 -17.79 12.14
CA ARG A 269 -6.99 -18.64 13.35
C ARG A 269 -6.16 -19.93 13.26
N TYR A 270 -5.87 -20.40 12.05
CA TYR A 270 -5.06 -21.60 11.86
C TYR A 270 -3.57 -21.21 11.79
N ASN A 271 -2.74 -21.81 12.65
CA ASN A 271 -1.28 -21.56 12.63
C ASN A 271 -0.55 -22.48 11.65
N ASN A 272 -1.11 -23.67 11.37
CA ASN A 272 -0.48 -24.64 10.49
C ASN A 272 -0.72 -24.29 9.01
N PRO A 273 0.34 -24.02 8.22
CA PRO A 273 0.21 -23.64 6.80
C PRO A 273 -0.36 -24.78 5.94
N TYR A 274 -0.14 -26.05 6.30
CA TYR A 274 -0.69 -27.18 5.56
C TYR A 274 -2.22 -27.31 5.73
N ILE A 275 -2.74 -26.96 6.91
CA ILE A 275 -4.19 -26.90 7.13
C ILE A 275 -4.80 -25.76 6.32
N LYS A 276 -4.14 -24.60 6.28
CA LYS A 276 -4.57 -23.47 5.43
C LYS A 276 -4.62 -23.88 3.95
N LEU A 277 -3.57 -24.53 3.48
CA LEU A 277 -3.49 -25.06 2.12
C LEU A 277 -4.63 -26.04 1.83
N ALA A 278 -4.86 -27.01 2.71
CA ALA A 278 -5.90 -28.01 2.51
C ALA A 278 -7.30 -27.38 2.43
N ILE A 279 -7.62 -26.48 3.37
CA ILE A 279 -8.94 -25.79 3.38
C ILE A 279 -9.06 -24.84 2.18
N GLY A 280 -8.06 -23.99 1.95
CA GLY A 280 -8.07 -23.02 0.86
C GLY A 280 -8.05 -23.68 -0.51
N GLY A 281 -7.19 -24.68 -0.70
CA GLY A 281 -7.09 -25.44 -1.93
C GLY A 281 -8.37 -26.19 -2.26
N ALA A 282 -8.95 -26.94 -1.30
CA ALA A 282 -10.20 -27.65 -1.49
C ALA A 282 -11.36 -26.68 -1.83
N MET A 283 -11.49 -25.60 -1.08
CA MET A 283 -12.54 -24.59 -1.33
C MET A 283 -12.38 -23.96 -2.72
N LEU A 284 -11.16 -23.56 -3.09
CA LEU A 284 -10.91 -22.96 -4.40
C LEU A 284 -11.18 -23.93 -5.55
N SER A 285 -10.71 -25.18 -5.43
CA SER A 285 -10.89 -26.19 -6.47
C SER A 285 -12.36 -26.54 -6.70
N ILE A 286 -13.13 -26.71 -5.64
CA ILE A 286 -14.57 -26.96 -5.76
C ILE A 286 -15.26 -25.77 -6.43
N LEU A 287 -14.92 -24.54 -6.05
CA LEU A 287 -15.53 -23.35 -6.64
C LEU A 287 -15.17 -23.18 -8.12
N ILE A 288 -13.94 -23.44 -8.52
CA ILE A 288 -13.52 -23.37 -9.94
C ILE A 288 -14.15 -24.50 -10.75
N PHE A 289 -14.26 -25.69 -10.18
CA PHE A 289 -14.93 -26.83 -10.84
C PHE A 289 -16.41 -26.54 -11.13
N LEU A 290 -17.11 -25.90 -10.19
CA LEU A 290 -18.52 -25.50 -10.36
C LEU A 290 -18.65 -24.28 -11.28
N PHE A 291 -17.72 -23.32 -11.16
CA PHE A 291 -17.72 -22.04 -11.84
C PHE A 291 -16.36 -21.78 -12.51
N PRO A 292 -16.05 -22.35 -13.68
CA PRO A 292 -14.79 -22.16 -14.39
C PRO A 292 -14.36 -20.71 -14.61
N PRO A 293 -15.26 -19.72 -14.80
CA PRO A 293 -14.90 -18.30 -14.85
C PRO A 293 -14.16 -17.77 -13.62
N LEU A 294 -14.16 -18.50 -12.50
CA LEU A 294 -13.36 -18.14 -11.32
C LEU A 294 -11.88 -18.49 -11.45
N TYR A 295 -11.47 -19.21 -12.49
CA TYR A 295 -10.07 -19.58 -12.76
C TYR A 295 -9.25 -18.35 -13.13
N GLY A 296 -8.16 -18.12 -12.41
CA GLY A 296 -7.22 -17.01 -12.64
C GLY A 296 -7.85 -15.63 -12.44
N GLU A 297 -7.48 -14.69 -13.30
CA GLU A 297 -7.88 -13.28 -13.21
C GLU A 297 -9.33 -13.02 -13.65
N GLY A 298 -9.85 -13.83 -14.57
CA GLY A 298 -11.20 -13.72 -15.12
C GLY A 298 -11.32 -12.82 -16.37
N TYR A 299 -10.22 -12.38 -16.95
CA TYR A 299 -10.23 -11.49 -18.13
C TYR A 299 -10.86 -12.12 -19.37
N ASP A 300 -10.78 -13.44 -19.52
CA ASP A 300 -11.42 -14.14 -20.63
C ASP A 300 -12.96 -13.97 -20.57
N THR A 301 -13.53 -14.10 -19.39
CA THR A 301 -14.97 -13.89 -19.18
C THR A 301 -15.38 -12.44 -19.42
N ILE A 302 -14.54 -11.48 -18.99
CA ILE A 302 -14.77 -10.05 -19.29
C ILE A 302 -14.80 -9.85 -20.81
N ASN A 303 -13.82 -10.40 -21.54
CA ASN A 303 -13.77 -10.30 -23.00
C ASN A 303 -14.99 -10.96 -23.68
N LEU A 304 -15.47 -12.10 -23.16
CA LEU A 304 -16.69 -12.75 -23.65
C LEU A 304 -17.93 -11.86 -23.47
N LEU A 305 -18.10 -11.26 -22.29
CA LEU A 305 -19.25 -10.39 -22.02
C LEU A 305 -19.21 -9.09 -22.84
N LEU A 306 -18.01 -8.56 -23.13
CA LEU A 306 -17.86 -7.34 -23.92
C LEU A 306 -17.93 -7.58 -25.44
N ASN A 307 -17.49 -8.74 -25.94
CA ASN A 307 -17.35 -9.01 -27.36
C ASN A 307 -18.30 -10.09 -27.91
N GLY A 308 -18.98 -10.87 -27.06
CA GLY A 308 -19.81 -12.01 -27.42
C GLY A 308 -21.07 -11.73 -28.26
N VAL A 309 -21.12 -10.65 -29.03
CA VAL A 309 -22.34 -10.08 -29.61
C VAL A 309 -22.62 -10.46 -31.04
N THR A 310 -21.77 -11.19 -31.72
CA THR A 310 -22.09 -11.56 -33.10
C THR A 310 -23.31 -12.49 -33.22
N ASN A 311 -23.70 -13.19 -32.14
CA ASN A 311 -24.89 -14.07 -32.13
C ASN A 311 -25.70 -14.11 -30.80
N HIS A 312 -25.56 -13.12 -29.90
CA HIS A 312 -26.19 -13.14 -28.55
C HIS A 312 -25.83 -14.37 -27.71
N ASP A 313 -24.72 -15.01 -27.96
CA ASP A 313 -24.35 -16.29 -27.33
C ASP A 313 -23.49 -16.07 -26.07
N TRP A 314 -24.04 -15.33 -25.09
CA TRP A 314 -23.41 -15.16 -23.76
C TRP A 314 -23.39 -16.47 -22.95
N ASN A 315 -24.13 -17.50 -23.39
CA ASN A 315 -24.16 -18.81 -22.76
C ASN A 315 -22.78 -19.52 -22.82
N THR A 316 -21.91 -19.08 -23.72
CA THR A 316 -20.51 -19.54 -23.77
C THR A 316 -19.74 -19.30 -22.48
N VAL A 317 -20.16 -18.38 -21.61
CA VAL A 317 -19.61 -18.20 -20.25
C VAL A 317 -19.82 -19.45 -19.39
N MET A 318 -20.83 -20.26 -19.66
CA MET A 318 -21.11 -21.51 -18.96
C MET A 318 -20.33 -22.73 -19.50
N ASN A 319 -19.50 -22.56 -20.54
CA ASN A 319 -18.67 -23.63 -21.07
C ASN A 319 -17.77 -24.23 -19.97
N ASN A 320 -17.44 -25.49 -20.12
CA ASN A 320 -16.65 -26.27 -19.16
C ASN A 320 -17.26 -26.40 -17.75
N SER A 321 -18.53 -25.98 -17.54
CA SER A 321 -19.25 -26.11 -16.27
C SER A 321 -20.33 -27.18 -16.32
N ILE A 322 -20.82 -27.56 -15.15
CA ILE A 322 -22.01 -28.45 -14.99
C ILE A 322 -23.27 -27.80 -15.56
N PHE A 323 -23.27 -26.47 -15.73
CA PHE A 323 -24.42 -25.68 -16.21
C PHE A 323 -24.45 -25.55 -17.74
N TYR A 324 -23.50 -26.16 -18.44
CA TYR A 324 -23.48 -26.18 -19.92
C TYR A 324 -24.81 -26.70 -20.50
N GLY A 325 -25.40 -25.94 -21.44
CA GLY A 325 -26.69 -26.30 -22.09
C GLY A 325 -27.97 -25.88 -21.33
N PHE A 326 -27.84 -25.17 -20.20
CA PHE A 326 -28.98 -24.62 -19.46
C PHE A 326 -29.12 -23.10 -19.71
N ASP A 327 -29.51 -22.72 -20.93
CA ASP A 327 -29.49 -21.30 -21.38
C ASP A 327 -30.33 -20.36 -20.50
N ASN A 328 -31.40 -20.83 -19.90
CA ASN A 328 -32.29 -20.05 -19.02
C ASN A 328 -31.64 -19.72 -17.64
N LEU A 329 -30.48 -20.30 -17.31
CA LEU A 329 -29.81 -20.11 -16.01
C LEU A 329 -28.69 -19.09 -16.03
N LEU A 330 -28.46 -18.40 -17.15
CA LEU A 330 -27.34 -17.46 -17.29
C LEU A 330 -27.27 -16.43 -16.16
N LEU A 331 -28.36 -15.72 -15.89
CA LEU A 331 -28.40 -14.70 -14.82
C LEU A 331 -28.12 -15.28 -13.43
N VAL A 332 -28.70 -16.47 -13.15
CA VAL A 332 -28.48 -17.16 -11.86
C VAL A 332 -27.02 -17.59 -11.76
N TYR A 333 -26.43 -18.13 -12.82
CA TYR A 333 -25.04 -18.54 -12.88
C TYR A 333 -24.10 -17.37 -12.64
N LEU A 334 -24.34 -16.24 -13.31
CA LEU A 334 -23.55 -15.01 -13.13
C LEU A 334 -23.70 -14.45 -11.70
N ALA A 335 -24.92 -14.46 -11.14
CA ALA A 335 -25.16 -14.04 -9.75
C ALA A 335 -24.39 -14.91 -8.74
N MET A 336 -24.35 -16.24 -8.97
CA MET A 336 -23.56 -17.16 -8.15
C MET A 336 -22.06 -16.90 -8.28
N ILE A 337 -21.56 -16.53 -9.46
CA ILE A 337 -20.17 -16.12 -9.65
C ILE A 337 -19.88 -14.86 -8.82
N VAL A 338 -20.77 -13.85 -8.83
CA VAL A 338 -20.61 -12.64 -8.00
C VAL A 338 -20.53 -13.00 -6.52
N LEU A 339 -21.38 -13.92 -6.07
CA LEU A 339 -21.38 -14.37 -4.69
C LEU A 339 -20.09 -15.13 -4.32
N PHE A 340 -19.62 -16.04 -5.18
CA PHE A 340 -18.52 -16.95 -4.82
C PHE A 340 -17.12 -16.43 -5.15
N LYS A 341 -16.95 -15.40 -5.99
CA LYS A 341 -15.63 -14.85 -6.33
C LYS A 341 -14.84 -14.42 -5.09
N VAL A 342 -15.50 -13.81 -4.11
CA VAL A 342 -14.84 -13.37 -2.86
C VAL A 342 -14.26 -14.56 -2.08
N PHE A 343 -15.00 -15.69 -2.04
CA PHE A 343 -14.53 -16.90 -1.37
C PHE A 343 -13.35 -17.53 -2.12
N ALA A 344 -13.41 -17.56 -3.46
CA ALA A 344 -12.31 -18.06 -4.29
C ALA A 344 -11.04 -17.24 -4.11
N SER A 345 -11.16 -15.90 -4.11
CA SER A 345 -10.01 -14.99 -3.90
C SER A 345 -9.44 -15.10 -2.49
N SER A 346 -10.32 -15.18 -1.48
CA SER A 346 -9.90 -15.35 -0.07
C SER A 346 -9.26 -16.73 0.16
N ALA A 347 -9.76 -17.79 -0.47
CA ALA A 347 -9.22 -19.13 -0.41
C ALA A 347 -7.82 -19.20 -1.03
N THR A 348 -7.62 -18.52 -2.16
CA THR A 348 -6.32 -18.45 -2.82
C THR A 348 -5.28 -17.81 -1.89
N ASN A 349 -5.54 -16.59 -1.40
CA ASN A 349 -4.60 -15.89 -0.52
C ASN A 349 -4.47 -16.54 0.87
N GLY A 350 -5.60 -16.97 1.45
CA GLY A 350 -5.64 -17.64 2.75
C GLY A 350 -4.97 -19.01 2.75
N GLY A 351 -5.01 -19.73 1.63
CA GLY A 351 -4.36 -21.03 1.42
C GLY A 351 -2.84 -20.94 1.23
N GLY A 352 -2.30 -19.75 0.99
CA GLY A 352 -0.86 -19.54 0.80
C GLY A 352 -0.46 -19.09 -0.62
N GLY A 353 -1.43 -18.79 -1.49
CA GLY A 353 -1.19 -18.17 -2.78
C GLY A 353 -0.82 -16.69 -2.66
N CYS A 354 -0.38 -16.10 -3.76
CA CYS A 354 0.03 -14.70 -3.85
C CYS A 354 -0.69 -14.00 -5.00
N GLY A 355 -1.53 -13.00 -4.69
CA GLY A 355 -2.20 -12.20 -5.70
C GLY A 355 -3.00 -11.04 -5.11
N GLY A 356 -3.50 -10.18 -6.00
CA GLY A 356 -4.28 -8.99 -5.68
C GLY A 356 -5.78 -9.18 -5.80
N ILE A 357 -6.50 -8.17 -5.32
CA ILE A 357 -7.97 -8.11 -5.41
C ILE A 357 -8.43 -7.15 -6.52
N PHE A 358 -7.52 -6.58 -7.27
CA PHE A 358 -7.79 -5.60 -8.32
C PHE A 358 -8.58 -6.26 -9.47
N ALA A 359 -7.99 -7.28 -10.16
CA ALA A 359 -8.70 -8.02 -11.20
C ALA A 359 -10.00 -8.67 -10.70
N PRO A 360 -10.07 -9.29 -9.51
CA PRO A 360 -11.35 -9.71 -8.93
C PRO A 360 -12.41 -8.61 -8.85
N SER A 361 -12.01 -7.38 -8.50
CA SER A 361 -12.93 -6.24 -8.45
C SER A 361 -13.44 -5.85 -9.85
N LEU A 362 -12.55 -5.77 -10.84
CA LEU A 362 -12.94 -5.51 -12.23
C LEU A 362 -13.90 -6.57 -12.77
N PHE A 363 -13.56 -7.84 -12.55
CA PHE A 363 -14.36 -8.99 -12.97
C PHE A 363 -15.77 -8.96 -12.37
N LEU A 364 -15.87 -8.76 -11.05
CA LEU A 364 -17.17 -8.66 -10.38
C LEU A 364 -17.96 -7.45 -10.86
N GLY A 365 -17.28 -6.32 -11.11
CA GLY A 365 -17.89 -5.11 -11.64
C GLY A 365 -18.50 -5.33 -13.01
N CYS A 366 -17.76 -5.99 -13.90
CA CYS A 366 -18.24 -6.36 -15.24
C CYS A 366 -19.53 -7.19 -15.15
N ILE A 367 -19.50 -8.26 -14.36
CA ILE A 367 -20.67 -9.15 -14.21
C ILE A 367 -21.84 -8.42 -13.54
N THR A 368 -21.58 -7.60 -12.52
CA THR A 368 -22.64 -6.84 -11.82
C THR A 368 -23.32 -5.86 -12.79
N GLY A 369 -22.54 -5.13 -13.60
CA GLY A 369 -23.06 -4.22 -14.59
C GLY A 369 -23.86 -4.93 -15.69
N PHE A 370 -23.37 -6.07 -16.16
CA PHE A 370 -24.05 -6.91 -17.13
C PHE A 370 -25.39 -7.44 -16.59
N ILE A 371 -25.39 -8.04 -15.38
CA ILE A 371 -26.62 -8.55 -14.73
C ILE A 371 -27.64 -7.42 -14.58
N PHE A 372 -27.20 -6.25 -14.11
CA PHE A 372 -28.07 -5.09 -13.91
C PHE A 372 -28.77 -4.69 -15.22
N ALA A 373 -28.02 -4.53 -16.30
CA ALA A 373 -28.57 -4.12 -17.59
C ALA A 373 -29.49 -5.19 -18.16
N HIS A 374 -29.06 -6.43 -18.19
CA HIS A 374 -29.83 -7.54 -18.73
C HIS A 374 -31.16 -7.77 -17.96
N PHE A 375 -31.10 -7.69 -16.63
CA PHE A 375 -32.28 -7.80 -15.76
C PHE A 375 -33.29 -6.65 -16.02
N CYS A 376 -32.79 -5.41 -16.15
CA CYS A 376 -33.67 -4.28 -16.47
C CYS A 376 -34.31 -4.43 -17.86
N ASN A 377 -33.55 -4.90 -18.85
CA ASN A 377 -34.05 -5.11 -20.21
C ASN A 377 -35.09 -6.24 -20.29
N GLU A 378 -34.85 -7.38 -19.62
CA GLU A 378 -35.84 -8.50 -19.56
C GLU A 378 -37.14 -8.08 -18.90
N LEU A 379 -37.08 -7.31 -17.81
CA LEU A 379 -38.28 -6.83 -17.10
C LEU A 379 -38.88 -5.56 -17.69
N HIS A 380 -38.31 -5.02 -18.78
CA HIS A 380 -38.74 -3.77 -19.43
C HIS A 380 -38.80 -2.59 -18.44
N ILE A 381 -37.85 -2.50 -17.51
CA ILE A 381 -37.75 -1.44 -16.52
C ILE A 381 -36.96 -0.23 -17.12
N GLY A 382 -37.68 0.79 -17.56
CA GLY A 382 -37.07 2.00 -18.10
C GLY A 382 -36.64 1.89 -19.59
N PRO A 383 -35.75 2.76 -20.06
CA PRO A 383 -35.22 2.72 -21.42
C PRO A 383 -34.28 1.51 -21.60
N TYR A 384 -34.14 1.04 -22.84
CA TYR A 384 -33.17 -0.01 -23.17
C TYR A 384 -31.75 0.35 -22.74
N ILE A 385 -31.07 -0.57 -22.09
CA ILE A 385 -29.74 -0.40 -21.50
C ILE A 385 -28.76 -1.34 -22.22
N PRO A 386 -27.74 -0.81 -22.94
CA PRO A 386 -26.73 -1.65 -23.57
C PRO A 386 -25.89 -2.40 -22.52
N GLU A 387 -25.96 -3.73 -22.50
CA GLU A 387 -25.31 -4.60 -21.51
C GLU A 387 -23.79 -4.41 -21.48
N LYS A 388 -23.15 -4.25 -22.64
CA LYS A 388 -21.71 -4.01 -22.77
C LYS A 388 -21.27 -2.71 -22.09
N ASN A 389 -22.01 -1.61 -22.34
CA ASN A 389 -21.70 -0.32 -21.75
C ASN A 389 -21.81 -0.40 -20.22
N PHE A 390 -22.88 -1.01 -19.72
CA PHE A 390 -23.13 -1.13 -18.29
C PHE A 390 -22.16 -2.13 -17.62
N ALA A 391 -21.67 -3.14 -18.33
CA ALA A 391 -20.58 -4.00 -17.86
C ALA A 391 -19.31 -3.19 -17.60
N LEU A 392 -18.92 -2.30 -18.52
CA LEU A 392 -17.78 -1.39 -18.33
C LEU A 392 -18.00 -0.40 -17.18
N LEU A 393 -19.21 0.19 -17.10
CA LEU A 393 -19.56 1.09 -16.01
C LEU A 393 -19.49 0.38 -14.65
N GLY A 394 -19.95 -0.86 -14.60
CA GLY A 394 -19.86 -1.70 -13.41
C GLY A 394 -18.42 -1.98 -12.97
N MET A 395 -17.49 -2.21 -13.94
CA MET A 395 -16.06 -2.40 -13.64
C MET A 395 -15.49 -1.19 -12.88
N ALA A 396 -15.73 0.03 -13.39
CA ALA A 396 -15.28 1.26 -12.74
C ALA A 396 -15.97 1.47 -11.39
N GLY A 397 -17.29 1.21 -11.31
CA GLY A 397 -18.07 1.36 -10.09
C GLY A 397 -17.61 0.45 -8.97
N LEU A 398 -17.41 -0.83 -9.23
CA LEU A 398 -16.99 -1.77 -8.20
C LEU A 398 -15.55 -1.51 -7.74
N MET A 399 -14.66 -1.22 -8.68
CA MET A 399 -13.30 -0.83 -8.36
C MET A 399 -13.26 0.41 -7.46
N SER A 400 -14.05 1.43 -7.80
CA SER A 400 -14.18 2.66 -7.02
C SER A 400 -14.65 2.39 -5.59
N GLY A 401 -15.62 1.49 -5.42
CA GLY A 401 -16.13 1.11 -4.11
C GLY A 401 -15.14 0.29 -3.28
N VAL A 402 -14.53 -0.75 -3.84
CA VAL A 402 -13.62 -1.64 -3.09
C VAL A 402 -12.32 -0.92 -2.70
N MET A 403 -11.76 -0.12 -3.61
CA MET A 403 -10.45 0.51 -3.42
C MET A 403 -10.53 1.92 -2.87
N HIS A 404 -11.71 2.54 -2.81
CA HIS A 404 -11.92 3.96 -2.54
C HIS A 404 -11.13 4.86 -3.51
N ALA A 405 -11.12 4.48 -4.78
CA ALA A 405 -10.32 5.10 -5.83
C ALA A 405 -11.18 5.37 -7.08
N PRO A 406 -12.12 6.35 -7.02
CA PRO A 406 -13.03 6.63 -8.12
C PRO A 406 -12.31 7.11 -9.39
N LEU A 407 -11.31 8.00 -9.27
CA LEU A 407 -10.58 8.49 -10.44
C LEU A 407 -9.78 7.36 -11.10
N THR A 408 -9.16 6.48 -10.29
CA THR A 408 -8.45 5.31 -10.82
C THR A 408 -9.40 4.42 -11.62
N GLY A 409 -10.60 4.16 -11.11
CA GLY A 409 -11.63 3.37 -11.82
C GLY A 409 -12.02 3.99 -13.15
N ILE A 410 -12.28 5.30 -13.17
CA ILE A 410 -12.68 6.04 -14.37
C ILE A 410 -11.58 6.00 -15.44
N PHE A 411 -10.37 6.43 -15.09
CA PHE A 411 -9.27 6.52 -16.06
C PHE A 411 -8.80 5.15 -16.52
N LEU A 412 -8.79 4.16 -15.61
CA LEU A 412 -8.39 2.81 -15.98
C LEU A 412 -9.32 2.22 -17.04
N ILE A 413 -10.63 2.28 -16.83
CA ILE A 413 -11.57 1.70 -17.80
C ILE A 413 -11.54 2.46 -19.12
N ALA A 414 -11.41 3.79 -19.09
CA ALA A 414 -11.25 4.58 -20.31
C ALA A 414 -9.99 4.17 -21.10
N GLU A 415 -8.85 4.01 -20.44
CA GLU A 415 -7.61 3.62 -21.09
C GLU A 415 -7.59 2.14 -21.51
N LEU A 416 -8.21 1.23 -20.73
CA LEU A 416 -8.31 -0.20 -21.06
C LEU A 416 -9.17 -0.48 -22.30
N THR A 417 -10.16 0.38 -22.57
CA THR A 417 -11.06 0.28 -23.72
C THR A 417 -10.62 1.13 -24.91
N GLY A 418 -9.53 1.90 -24.72
CA GLY A 418 -8.96 2.76 -25.78
C GLY A 418 -9.80 3.98 -26.12
N GLY A 419 -10.79 4.39 -25.27
CA GLY A 419 -11.66 5.52 -25.53
C GLY A 419 -12.23 6.19 -24.28
N TYR A 420 -12.64 7.47 -24.45
CA TYR A 420 -13.26 8.29 -23.40
C TYR A 420 -14.76 8.54 -23.65
N ASP A 421 -15.38 7.79 -24.55
CA ASP A 421 -16.78 8.00 -24.97
C ASP A 421 -17.77 7.79 -23.81
N LEU A 422 -17.47 6.89 -22.88
CA LEU A 422 -18.27 6.62 -21.68
C LEU A 422 -17.78 7.41 -20.45
N PHE A 423 -16.95 8.47 -20.61
CA PHE A 423 -16.31 9.15 -19.49
C PHE A 423 -17.31 9.72 -18.47
N LEU A 424 -18.36 10.43 -18.96
CA LEU A 424 -19.39 10.98 -18.09
C LEU A 424 -20.14 9.91 -17.28
N PRO A 425 -20.70 8.84 -17.89
CA PRO A 425 -21.35 7.79 -17.12
C PRO A 425 -20.37 7.01 -16.22
N LEU A 426 -19.11 6.84 -16.61
CA LEU A 426 -18.07 6.26 -15.73
C LEU A 426 -17.90 7.10 -14.46
N MET A 427 -17.87 8.44 -14.58
CA MET A 427 -17.82 9.34 -13.41
C MET A 427 -19.04 9.16 -12.51
N MET A 428 -20.25 9.13 -13.08
CA MET A 428 -21.49 9.01 -12.31
C MET A 428 -21.52 7.69 -11.51
N VAL A 429 -21.22 6.57 -12.16
CA VAL A 429 -21.24 5.24 -11.51
C VAL A 429 -20.14 5.14 -10.45
N SER A 430 -18.93 5.59 -10.76
CA SER A 430 -17.79 5.54 -9.84
C SER A 430 -18.02 6.37 -8.58
N VAL A 431 -18.50 7.62 -8.74
CA VAL A 431 -18.78 8.50 -7.60
C VAL A 431 -19.95 7.97 -6.79
N SER A 432 -21.03 7.52 -7.43
CA SER A 432 -22.19 6.95 -6.72
C SER A 432 -21.82 5.71 -5.92
N SER A 433 -20.99 4.82 -6.48
CA SER A 433 -20.47 3.64 -5.79
C SER A 433 -19.60 4.00 -4.59
N TYR A 434 -18.65 4.93 -4.79
CA TYR A 434 -17.78 5.42 -3.74
C TYR A 434 -18.55 6.06 -2.59
N LEU A 435 -19.51 6.95 -2.88
CA LEU A 435 -20.34 7.56 -1.85
C LEU A 435 -21.18 6.53 -1.10
N THR A 436 -21.69 5.51 -1.78
CA THR A 436 -22.47 4.45 -1.17
C THR A 436 -21.65 3.64 -0.16
N ILE A 437 -20.44 3.21 -0.52
CA ILE A 437 -19.61 2.42 0.40
C ILE A 437 -19.09 3.24 1.57
N MET A 438 -18.77 4.53 1.35
CA MET A 438 -18.27 5.44 2.38
C MET A 438 -19.23 5.59 3.58
N ILE A 439 -20.53 5.39 3.37
CA ILE A 439 -21.54 5.40 4.46
C ILE A 439 -21.26 4.28 5.46
N PHE A 440 -20.74 3.14 5.00
CA PHE A 440 -20.57 1.93 5.81
C PHE A 440 -19.13 1.64 6.20
N GLU A 441 -18.19 1.92 5.31
CA GLU A 441 -16.77 1.62 5.50
C GLU A 441 -15.92 2.87 5.15
N PRO A 442 -15.33 3.56 6.16
CA PRO A 442 -14.57 4.79 5.91
C PRO A 442 -13.17 4.56 5.33
N HIS A 443 -12.72 3.32 5.28
CA HIS A 443 -11.39 2.94 4.80
C HIS A 443 -11.47 1.91 3.69
N SER A 444 -10.60 2.06 2.68
CA SER A 444 -10.46 1.04 1.63
C SER A 444 -10.00 -0.30 2.20
N ILE A 445 -10.23 -1.38 1.47
CA ILE A 445 -9.78 -2.72 1.87
C ILE A 445 -8.25 -2.78 2.10
N TYR A 446 -7.46 -1.95 1.44
CA TYR A 446 -6.00 -1.89 1.59
C TYR A 446 -5.57 -1.16 2.87
N SER A 447 -6.21 -0.04 3.18
CA SER A 447 -5.86 0.81 4.33
C SER A 447 -6.51 0.37 5.64
N MET A 448 -7.63 -0.38 5.58
CA MET A 448 -8.40 -0.82 6.76
C MET A 448 -7.55 -1.59 7.79
N ARG A 449 -6.59 -2.40 7.33
CA ARG A 449 -5.72 -3.18 8.22
C ARG A 449 -4.75 -2.31 9.00
N LEU A 450 -4.20 -1.27 8.35
CA LEU A 450 -3.30 -0.30 8.97
C LEU A 450 -4.08 0.64 9.88
N ALA A 451 -5.29 1.05 9.45
CA ALA A 451 -6.18 1.88 10.25
C ALA A 451 -6.57 1.20 11.57
N LYS A 452 -6.93 -0.10 11.54
CA LYS A 452 -7.24 -0.88 12.76
C LYS A 452 -6.08 -1.01 13.73
N LYS A 453 -4.82 -0.91 13.26
CA LYS A 453 -3.61 -0.94 14.09
C LYS A 453 -3.12 0.45 14.48
N GLY A 454 -3.76 1.52 14.03
CA GLY A 454 -3.29 2.89 14.21
C GLY A 454 -1.99 3.21 13.44
N GLU A 455 -1.65 2.40 12.44
CA GLU A 455 -0.42 2.52 11.66
C GLU A 455 -0.62 3.26 10.33
N LEU A 456 -1.85 3.69 10.03
CA LEU A 456 -2.17 4.43 8.80
C LEU A 456 -1.86 5.92 9.02
N ILE A 457 -0.91 6.44 8.26
CA ILE A 457 -0.70 7.88 8.13
C ILE A 457 -1.63 8.35 7.00
N THR A 458 -2.81 8.85 7.38
CA THR A 458 -3.69 9.61 6.48
C THR A 458 -3.17 11.05 6.36
N HIS A 459 -3.72 11.85 5.42
CA HIS A 459 -3.43 13.27 5.15
C HIS A 459 -3.36 14.23 6.36
N HIS A 460 -3.38 13.72 7.60
CA HIS A 460 -3.02 14.47 8.80
C HIS A 460 -1.49 14.63 8.85
N LYS A 461 -1.00 15.67 8.18
CA LYS A 461 0.41 16.10 8.20
C LYS A 461 0.97 16.11 9.62
N ASP A 462 0.15 16.43 10.59
CA ASP A 462 0.47 16.49 12.02
C ASP A 462 0.95 15.14 12.60
N LYS A 463 0.25 14.04 12.31
CA LYS A 463 0.67 12.70 12.75
C LYS A 463 1.87 12.18 11.99
N ALA A 464 1.98 12.51 10.71
CA ALA A 464 3.11 12.09 9.87
C ALA A 464 4.42 12.66 10.39
N VAL A 465 4.47 13.96 10.70
CA VAL A 465 5.67 14.62 11.23
C VAL A 465 6.09 13.99 12.57
N LEU A 466 5.15 13.81 13.51
CA LEU A 466 5.45 13.18 14.82
C LEU A 466 5.97 11.74 14.67
N THR A 467 5.42 10.96 13.75
CA THR A 467 5.84 9.57 13.53
C THR A 467 7.23 9.47 12.88
N LEU A 468 7.62 10.45 12.08
CA LEU A 468 8.92 10.50 11.40
C LEU A 468 10.02 11.15 12.26
N MET A 469 9.65 11.91 13.30
CA MET A 469 10.62 12.50 14.22
C MET A 469 11.30 11.42 15.06
N ASN A 470 12.63 11.47 15.12
CA ASN A 470 13.43 10.62 15.99
C ASN A 470 13.76 11.37 17.30
N ILE A 471 13.75 10.66 18.43
CA ILE A 471 14.15 11.22 19.73
C ILE A 471 15.52 11.85 19.66
N ASP A 472 16.48 11.24 18.98
CA ASP A 472 17.85 11.76 18.84
C ASP A 472 17.91 13.16 18.24
N SER A 473 16.92 13.54 17.41
CA SER A 473 16.85 14.89 16.80
C SER A 473 16.38 15.99 17.77
N VAL A 474 15.77 15.60 18.88
CA VAL A 474 15.16 16.51 19.86
C VAL A 474 15.82 16.45 21.22
N VAL A 475 16.77 15.53 21.46
CA VAL A 475 17.54 15.45 22.70
C VAL A 475 18.51 16.63 22.78
N GLU A 476 18.45 17.34 23.90
CA GLU A 476 19.37 18.42 24.25
C GLU A 476 20.35 17.90 25.31
N THR A 477 21.65 18.07 25.07
CA THR A 477 22.74 17.52 25.91
C THR A 477 23.51 18.59 26.69
N ASP A 478 23.14 19.86 26.54
CA ASP A 478 23.81 21.04 27.13
C ASP A 478 23.38 21.32 28.60
N PHE A 479 23.20 20.25 29.38
CA PHE A 479 22.84 20.32 30.79
C PHE A 479 24.03 19.88 31.67
N GLU A 480 24.37 20.67 32.66
CA GLU A 480 25.43 20.35 33.60
C GLU A 480 24.99 19.25 34.57
N LYS A 481 25.79 18.20 34.67
CA LYS A 481 25.52 17.04 35.53
C LYS A 481 26.01 17.31 36.94
N VAL A 482 25.23 16.88 37.94
CA VAL A 482 25.62 16.96 39.35
C VAL A 482 25.55 15.57 39.99
N ARG A 483 26.31 15.36 41.05
CA ARG A 483 26.33 14.09 41.79
C ARG A 483 25.57 14.25 43.11
N PRO A 484 25.00 13.16 43.64
CA PRO A 484 24.23 13.21 44.87
C PRO A 484 25.06 13.56 46.12
N ASP A 485 26.37 13.26 46.10
CA ASP A 485 27.31 13.50 47.19
C ASP A 485 27.86 14.95 47.25
N MET A 486 27.68 15.73 46.19
CA MET A 486 28.08 17.14 46.14
C MET A 486 27.35 17.96 47.23
N ASP A 487 28.08 18.91 47.82
CA ASP A 487 27.48 19.87 48.76
C ASP A 487 26.84 21.08 48.03
N LEU A 488 26.04 21.86 48.75
CA LEU A 488 25.34 23.00 48.18
C LEU A 488 26.31 24.03 47.61
N GLY A 489 27.50 24.22 48.19
CA GLY A 489 28.50 25.14 47.71
C GLY A 489 29.11 24.72 46.39
N GLU A 490 29.38 23.42 46.21
CA GLU A 490 29.78 22.83 44.92
C GLU A 490 28.70 22.99 43.88
N MET A 491 27.45 22.71 44.24
CA MET A 491 26.28 22.90 43.37
C MET A 491 26.16 24.36 42.89
N VAL A 492 26.33 25.33 43.77
CA VAL A 492 26.27 26.78 43.44
C VAL A 492 27.36 27.15 42.41
N LYS A 493 28.54 26.54 42.50
CA LYS A 493 29.61 26.74 41.46
C LYS A 493 29.18 26.20 40.10
N VAL A 494 28.56 25.02 40.05
CA VAL A 494 27.99 24.45 38.84
C VAL A 494 26.92 25.37 38.26
N ILE A 495 26.00 25.86 39.11
CA ILE A 495 24.91 26.77 38.70
C ILE A 495 25.49 28.06 38.09
N SER A 496 26.58 28.61 38.66
CA SER A 496 27.17 29.86 38.18
C SER A 496 27.75 29.76 36.76
N GLN A 497 28.05 28.55 36.27
CA GLN A 497 28.59 28.27 34.96
C GLN A 497 27.55 27.71 33.99
N ALA A 498 26.42 27.22 34.51
CA ALA A 498 25.39 26.56 33.73
C ALA A 498 24.53 27.57 32.94
N LYS A 499 24.15 27.18 31.75
CA LYS A 499 23.22 27.92 30.88
C LYS A 499 21.75 27.53 31.10
N ARG A 500 21.50 26.48 31.88
CA ARG A 500 20.18 25.88 32.08
C ARG A 500 19.81 25.88 33.56
N ASN A 501 18.52 25.91 33.84
CA ASN A 501 17.96 25.95 35.22
C ASN A 501 17.56 24.56 35.74
N LEU A 502 17.97 23.51 35.09
CA LEU A 502 17.64 22.12 35.41
C LEU A 502 18.91 21.28 35.40
N PHE A 503 19.14 20.50 36.44
CA PHE A 503 20.37 19.75 36.63
C PHE A 503 20.04 18.26 36.85
N PRO A 504 20.54 17.36 35.95
CA PRO A 504 20.39 15.93 36.17
C PRO A 504 21.35 15.47 37.28
N VAL A 505 20.83 14.71 38.23
CA VAL A 505 21.62 14.07 39.28
C VAL A 505 21.97 12.67 38.81
N VAL A 506 23.24 12.41 38.62
CA VAL A 506 23.75 11.14 38.10
C VAL A 506 24.73 10.51 39.09
N ASP A 507 24.75 9.18 39.12
CA ASP A 507 25.72 8.44 39.89
C ASP A 507 27.09 8.32 39.17
N VAL A 508 28.02 7.57 39.76
CA VAL A 508 29.35 7.33 39.19
C VAL A 508 29.32 6.51 37.89
N ASN A 509 28.24 5.76 37.65
CA ASN A 509 28.03 4.94 36.46
C ASN A 509 27.29 5.72 35.35
N GLY A 510 26.85 6.95 35.64
CA GLY A 510 26.05 7.78 34.75
C GLY A 510 24.55 7.50 34.77
N GLU A 511 24.08 6.70 35.75
CA GLU A 511 22.65 6.40 35.92
C GLU A 511 21.90 7.60 36.50
N LEU A 512 20.71 7.90 35.98
CA LEU A 512 19.90 9.03 36.42
C LEU A 512 19.19 8.69 37.75
N LEU A 513 19.59 9.37 38.81
CA LEU A 513 18.97 9.25 40.15
C LEU A 513 17.79 10.20 40.36
N GLY A 514 17.95 11.45 39.91
CA GLY A 514 16.96 12.50 40.10
C GLY A 514 17.27 13.74 39.29
N ILE A 515 16.58 14.83 39.57
CA ILE A 515 16.80 16.16 39.00
C ILE A 515 16.78 17.22 40.11
N VAL A 516 17.52 18.30 39.89
CA VAL A 516 17.42 19.51 40.72
C VAL A 516 16.93 20.65 39.83
N VAL A 517 15.90 21.36 40.29
CA VAL A 517 15.39 22.55 39.62
C VAL A 517 15.94 23.79 40.37
N LEU A 518 16.45 24.76 39.62
CA LEU A 518 17.03 25.97 40.20
C LEU A 518 16.04 26.69 41.12
N ASP A 519 14.77 26.71 40.77
CA ASP A 519 13.73 27.39 41.55
C ASP A 519 13.56 26.79 42.96
N ASP A 520 13.77 25.50 43.14
CA ASP A 520 13.63 24.80 44.41
C ASP A 520 14.75 25.15 45.41
N ILE A 521 15.93 25.49 44.89
CA ILE A 521 17.11 25.81 45.71
C ILE A 521 17.39 27.31 45.77
N ARG A 522 16.68 28.14 45.02
CA ARG A 522 16.88 29.59 44.93
C ARG A 522 16.97 30.29 46.28
N ASN A 523 16.15 29.86 47.24
CA ASN A 523 16.08 30.45 48.58
C ASN A 523 17.28 30.13 49.48
N ILE A 524 17.99 29.04 49.19
CA ILE A 524 19.12 28.56 50.02
C ILE A 524 20.48 28.76 49.37
N MET A 525 20.54 28.92 48.03
CA MET A 525 21.79 29.02 47.27
C MET A 525 22.66 30.25 47.60
N PHE A 526 22.07 31.31 48.18
CA PHE A 526 22.80 32.51 48.58
C PHE A 526 23.20 32.51 50.07
N ARG A 527 22.89 31.44 50.81
CA ARG A 527 23.21 31.33 52.24
C ARG A 527 24.48 30.51 52.41
N GLN A 528 25.62 31.18 52.52
CA GLN A 528 26.95 30.52 52.60
C GLN A 528 27.09 29.59 53.82
N GLU A 529 26.41 29.88 54.95
CA GLU A 529 26.36 29.03 56.14
C GLU A 529 25.74 27.64 55.89
N LEU A 530 25.01 27.46 54.78
CA LEU A 530 24.35 26.20 54.43
C LEU A 530 25.17 25.37 53.42
N TYR A 531 26.25 25.91 52.88
CA TYR A 531 27.01 25.30 51.76
C TYR A 531 27.49 23.88 52.09
N HIS A 532 28.07 23.67 53.26
CA HIS A 532 28.60 22.36 53.70
C HIS A 532 27.58 21.52 54.47
N ARG A 533 26.38 22.07 54.71
CA ARG A 533 25.35 21.42 55.56
C ARG A 533 24.39 20.53 54.74
N PHE A 534 24.16 20.87 53.48
CA PHE A 534 23.23 20.18 52.63
C PHE A 534 23.91 19.58 51.41
N LYS A 535 23.64 18.30 51.14
CA LYS A 535 24.04 17.60 49.92
C LYS A 535 22.93 17.61 48.90
N VAL A 536 23.27 17.44 47.59
CA VAL A 536 22.35 17.37 46.46
C VAL A 536 21.27 16.32 46.68
N GLU A 537 21.58 15.18 47.29
CA GLU A 537 20.63 14.11 47.62
C GLU A 537 19.44 14.58 48.50
N LYS A 538 19.57 15.68 49.26
CA LYS A 538 18.53 16.19 50.17
C LYS A 538 17.48 17.06 49.47
N PHE A 539 17.82 17.63 48.31
CA PHE A 539 16.92 18.53 47.58
C PHE A 539 16.71 18.11 46.11
N MET A 540 17.31 17.00 45.70
CA MET A 540 16.93 16.40 44.42
C MET A 540 15.51 15.80 44.50
N ILE A 541 14.81 15.88 43.37
CA ILE A 541 13.48 15.31 43.22
C ILE A 541 13.47 14.22 42.15
N SER A 542 12.53 13.31 42.24
CA SER A 542 12.27 12.33 41.19
C SER A 542 11.70 13.04 39.98
N PRO A 543 12.20 12.81 38.76
CA PRO A 543 11.60 13.42 37.57
C PRO A 543 10.15 12.91 37.40
N PRO A 544 9.23 13.76 36.92
CA PRO A 544 7.81 13.40 36.77
C PRO A 544 7.56 12.24 35.78
N ALA A 545 8.45 12.08 34.82
CA ALA A 545 8.54 10.90 33.94
C ALA A 545 9.95 10.80 33.36
N ARG A 546 10.28 9.63 32.83
CA ARG A 546 11.52 9.36 32.08
C ARG A 546 11.18 8.93 30.67
N ILE A 547 11.95 9.39 29.69
CA ILE A 547 11.85 9.03 28.28
C ILE A 547 12.94 8.00 28.00
N ASN A 548 12.61 6.86 27.37
CA ASN A 548 13.60 5.94 26.83
C ASN A 548 13.98 6.34 25.40
N VAL A 549 15.23 6.15 25.03
CA VAL A 549 15.70 6.42 23.65
C VAL A 549 14.88 5.64 22.59
N THR A 550 14.28 4.52 22.98
CA THR A 550 13.44 3.65 22.14
C THR A 550 11.96 4.06 22.11
N ASP A 551 11.52 5.03 22.93
CA ASP A 551 10.12 5.48 22.93
C ASP A 551 9.75 6.11 21.58
N SER A 552 8.51 5.96 21.16
CA SER A 552 7.98 6.71 20.00
C SER A 552 7.68 8.15 20.37
N MET A 553 7.71 9.08 19.40
CA MET A 553 7.35 10.48 19.66
C MET A 553 5.91 10.65 20.17
N GLU A 554 4.99 9.75 19.80
CA GLU A 554 3.64 9.72 20.33
C GLU A 554 3.62 9.41 21.84
N GLU A 555 4.43 8.44 22.28
CA GLU A 555 4.60 8.11 23.70
C GLU A 555 5.27 9.24 24.47
N VAL A 556 6.27 9.88 23.86
CA VAL A 556 6.92 11.06 24.44
C VAL A 556 5.93 12.20 24.66
N MET A 557 5.11 12.53 23.65
CA MET A 557 4.06 13.56 23.76
C MET A 557 3.04 13.21 24.83
N LYS A 558 2.62 11.94 24.90
CA LYS A 558 1.71 11.48 25.96
C LYS A 558 2.32 11.66 27.36
N LYS A 559 3.62 11.33 27.57
CA LYS A 559 4.32 11.58 28.85
C LYS A 559 4.33 13.07 29.20
N PHE A 560 4.52 13.96 28.20
CA PHE A 560 4.43 15.41 28.43
C PHE A 560 3.02 15.88 28.77
N ASP A 561 2.00 15.29 28.17
CA ASP A 561 0.60 15.65 28.43
C ASP A 561 0.13 15.15 29.79
N ASP A 562 0.54 13.96 30.18
CA ASP A 562 0.20 13.37 31.48
C ASP A 562 0.90 14.11 32.65
N THR A 563 2.17 14.50 32.48
CA THR A 563 2.98 15.12 33.53
C THR A 563 2.87 16.64 33.57
N LYS A 564 2.42 17.29 32.50
CA LYS A 564 2.46 18.75 32.31
C LYS A 564 3.87 19.37 32.43
N ALA A 565 4.90 18.56 32.43
CA ALA A 565 6.29 19.00 32.50
C ALA A 565 6.70 19.78 31.26
N TRP A 566 7.70 20.67 31.38
CA TRP A 566 8.32 21.39 30.27
C TRP A 566 9.53 20.64 29.70
N ASN A 567 10.23 19.89 30.57
CA ASN A 567 11.41 19.11 30.20
C ASN A 567 11.30 17.74 30.87
N LEU A 568 11.68 16.69 30.15
CA LEU A 568 11.77 15.33 30.65
C LEU A 568 13.14 14.74 30.34
N PRO A 569 13.78 14.03 31.29
CA PRO A 569 15.06 13.38 31.08
C PRO A 569 14.94 12.16 30.18
N VAL A 570 15.97 11.95 29.36
CA VAL A 570 16.12 10.81 28.46
C VAL A 570 17.17 9.86 29.03
N ILE A 571 16.81 8.57 29.08
CA ILE A 571 17.68 7.49 29.52
C ILE A 571 17.78 6.40 28.45
N ASP A 572 18.86 5.63 28.46
CA ASP A 572 18.96 4.41 27.67
C ASP A 572 18.35 3.21 28.39
N GLU A 573 18.42 2.03 27.78
CA GLU A 573 17.90 0.77 28.34
C GLU A 573 18.61 0.36 29.65
N GLU A 574 19.83 0.87 29.89
CA GLU A 574 20.62 0.62 31.10
C GLU A 574 20.33 1.68 32.20
N GLY A 575 19.42 2.64 31.95
CA GLY A 575 19.07 3.72 32.89
C GLY A 575 20.06 4.89 32.90
N LYS A 576 21.06 4.92 31.99
CA LYS A 576 22.06 5.99 31.90
C LYS A 576 21.45 7.24 31.26
N TYR A 577 21.77 8.39 31.82
CA TYR A 577 21.32 9.69 31.34
C TYR A 577 21.95 10.06 29.99
N LYS A 578 21.11 10.43 29.02
CA LYS A 578 21.50 10.87 27.67
C LYS A 578 21.29 12.37 27.41
N GLY A 579 20.31 12.99 28.07
CA GLY A 579 19.95 14.39 27.84
C GLY A 579 18.55 14.69 28.36
N PHE A 580 18.02 15.84 27.96
CA PHE A 580 16.63 16.20 28.18
C PHE A 580 15.92 16.42 26.84
N VAL A 581 14.63 16.22 26.83
CA VAL A 581 13.74 16.67 25.76
C VAL A 581 12.85 17.75 26.32
N SER A 582 12.73 18.88 25.61
CA SER A 582 11.84 19.98 25.97
C SER A 582 10.64 20.07 25.02
N LYS A 583 9.47 20.52 25.55
CA LYS A 583 8.29 20.82 24.71
C LYS A 583 8.63 21.81 23.60
N SER A 584 9.46 22.81 23.89
CA SER A 584 9.89 23.83 22.93
C SER A 584 10.70 23.24 21.79
N LYS A 585 11.63 22.32 22.10
CA LYS A 585 12.46 21.67 21.10
C LYS A 585 11.63 20.75 20.20
N ILE A 586 10.72 19.96 20.80
CA ILE A 586 9.76 19.15 20.02
C ILE A 586 8.93 20.05 19.10
N PHE A 587 8.35 21.13 19.64
CA PHE A 587 7.52 22.05 18.86
C PHE A 587 8.28 22.70 17.70
N ASN A 588 9.51 23.14 17.94
CA ASN A 588 10.33 23.74 16.89
C ASN A 588 10.71 22.74 15.81
N SER A 589 11.11 21.51 16.18
CA SER A 589 11.41 20.44 15.24
C SER A 589 10.16 19.98 14.48
N TYR A 590 9.00 19.91 15.17
CA TYR A 590 7.71 19.63 14.57
C TYR A 590 7.29 20.72 13.57
N ARG A 591 7.42 22.01 13.93
CA ARG A 591 7.14 23.13 13.05
C ARG A 591 8.07 23.13 11.83
N GLN A 592 9.36 22.87 12.02
CA GLN A 592 10.30 22.73 10.91
C GLN A 592 9.90 21.58 9.99
N GLY A 593 9.56 20.43 10.56
CA GLY A 593 9.03 19.29 9.79
C GLY A 593 7.76 19.65 9.01
N LEU A 594 6.80 20.40 9.60
CA LEU A 594 5.62 20.88 8.90
C LEU A 594 5.96 21.83 7.76
N VAL A 595 6.92 22.73 7.95
CA VAL A 595 7.41 23.65 6.89
C VAL A 595 8.03 22.83 5.76
N ASP A 596 8.93 21.88 6.09
CA ASP A 596 9.58 21.01 5.12
C ASP A 596 8.57 20.13 4.33
N PHE A 597 7.39 19.85 4.94
CA PHE A 597 6.25 19.19 4.27
C PHE A 597 5.32 20.17 3.52
N SER A 598 5.41 21.48 3.74
CA SER A 598 4.49 22.49 3.16
C SER A 598 5.13 23.43 2.15
N GLU A 599 6.47 23.52 2.06
CA GLU A 599 7.20 24.42 1.16
C GLU A 599 7.50 23.82 -0.23
N ASP A 600 6.72 22.81 -0.67
CA ASP A 600 6.82 22.30 -2.04
C ASP A 600 5.50 22.42 -2.80
#